data_81f7f17204ada43368d000b26a334025
#
_entry.id   81f7f17204ada43368d000b26a334025
#
_cell.length_a   1.000
_cell.length_b   1.000
_cell.length_c   1.000
_cell.angle_alpha   90.00
_cell.angle_beta   90.00
_cell.angle_gamma   90.00
#
_symmetry.space_group_name_H-M   'P 1'
#
loop_
_entity.id
_entity.type
_entity.pdbx_description
1 polymer ?
#
loop_
_entity_poly.entity_id
_entity_poly.type
_entity_poly.pdbx_seq_one_letter_code
_entity_poly.pdbx_strand_id
1 'polypeptide(L)' 'MLVLGRKKGESLTITTEGGEEILVYFLGFDSGDNTGRIGVEAPRSIKVDRSEKNDSKKY' A
#
# COMPACT_ATOMS: atom_id res chain seq x y z
N MET A 1 -16.97 3.04 -0.25
CA MET A 1 -15.58 2.56 -0.31
C MET A 1 -15.35 1.86 -1.63
N LEU A 2 -14.18 2.04 -2.21
CA LEU A 2 -13.83 1.33 -3.43
C LEU A 2 -13.16 0.02 -3.07
N VAL A 3 -13.67 -1.07 -3.63
CA VAL A 3 -13.08 -2.39 -3.43
C VAL A 3 -12.77 -2.95 -4.80
N LEU A 4 -11.53 -3.37 -4.99
CA LEU A 4 -11.14 -3.92 -6.28
C LEU A 4 -10.13 -5.03 -6.07
N GLY A 5 -10.03 -5.91 -7.04
CA GLY A 5 -9.06 -6.98 -7.00
C GLY A 5 -7.86 -6.63 -7.83
N ARG A 6 -6.69 -7.06 -7.36
CA ARG A 6 -5.46 -6.85 -8.10
C ARG A 6 -4.71 -8.16 -8.20
N LYS A 7 -4.10 -8.38 -9.35
CA LYS A 7 -3.22 -9.52 -9.53
C LYS A 7 -1.81 -9.10 -9.22
N LYS A 8 -0.97 -10.09 -8.97
CA LYS A 8 0.43 -9.81 -8.69
C LYS A 8 1.02 -8.93 -9.78
N GLY A 9 1.66 -7.87 -9.36
CA GLY A 9 2.28 -6.93 -10.26
C GLY A 9 1.39 -5.80 -10.70
N GLU A 10 0.10 -5.87 -10.42
CA GLU A 10 -0.81 -4.80 -10.79
C GLU A 10 -0.84 -3.76 -9.69
N SER A 11 -1.23 -2.55 -10.08
CA SER A 11 -1.22 -1.45 -9.14
C SER A 11 -2.52 -0.69 -9.21
N LEU A 12 -2.65 0.23 -8.28
CA LEU A 12 -3.69 1.26 -8.35
C LEU A 12 -3.02 2.59 -8.05
N THR A 13 -3.66 3.65 -8.49
CA THR A 13 -3.13 4.99 -8.31
C THR A 13 -4.10 5.79 -7.46
N ILE A 14 -3.56 6.46 -6.46
CA ILE A 14 -4.31 7.38 -5.64
C ILE A 14 -3.80 8.77 -5.98
N THR A 15 -4.70 9.67 -6.34
CA THR A 15 -4.33 11.04 -6.69
C THR A 15 -4.87 11.96 -5.62
N THR A 16 -4.00 12.79 -5.05
CA THR A 16 -4.39 13.74 -4.04
C THR A 16 -4.97 14.99 -4.68
N GLU A 17 -5.56 15.83 -3.85
CA GLU A 17 -6.10 17.09 -4.35
C GLU A 17 -5.02 17.96 -4.97
N GLY A 18 -3.82 17.85 -4.48
CA GLY A 18 -2.71 18.64 -5.01
C GLY A 18 -2.11 18.08 -6.28
N GLY A 19 -2.64 16.96 -6.77
CA GLY A 19 -2.11 16.38 -7.98
C GLY A 19 -1.01 15.38 -7.78
N GLU A 20 -0.66 15.08 -6.55
CA GLU A 20 0.36 14.07 -6.28
C GLU A 20 -0.21 12.69 -6.48
N GLU A 21 0.63 11.78 -6.93
CA GLU A 21 0.20 10.41 -7.19
C GLU A 21 0.90 9.45 -6.26
N ILE A 22 0.12 8.52 -5.75
CA ILE A 22 0.61 7.45 -4.90
C ILE A 22 0.29 6.16 -5.60
N LEU A 23 1.31 5.34 -5.80
CA LEU A 23 1.12 4.05 -6.47
C LEU A 23 1.17 2.95 -5.43
N VAL A 24 0.17 2.09 -5.48
CA VAL A 24 0.09 0.95 -4.58
C VAL A 24 0.12 -0.30 -5.43
N TYR A 25 1.11 -1.14 -5.20
CA TYR A 25 1.32 -2.35 -5.98
C TYR A 25 0.97 -3.57 -5.17
N PHE A 26 0.31 -4.52 -5.81
CA PHE A 26 0.13 -5.81 -5.18
C PHE A 26 1.28 -6.71 -5.59
N LEU A 27 2.06 -7.17 -4.64
CA LEU A 27 3.26 -7.93 -4.91
C LEU A 27 3.05 -9.43 -4.77
N GLY A 28 1.85 -9.84 -4.41
CA GLY A 28 1.54 -11.25 -4.30
C GLY A 28 1.53 -11.71 -2.85
N PHE A 29 1.33 -12.98 -2.68
CA PHE A 29 1.31 -13.58 -1.35
C PHE A 29 2.62 -14.25 -1.05
N ASP A 30 3.03 -14.17 0.21
CA ASP A 30 4.15 -14.98 0.67
C ASP A 30 3.70 -16.42 0.73
N SER A 31 4.58 -17.31 0.30
CA SER A 31 4.24 -18.73 0.44
C SER A 31 4.33 -19.08 1.92
N GLY A 32 3.37 -19.83 2.36
CA GLY A 32 3.43 -20.42 3.68
C GLY A 32 2.59 -19.72 4.73
N ASP A 33 2.36 -18.43 4.66
CA ASP A 33 1.60 -17.79 5.72
C ASP A 33 0.47 -16.91 5.22
N ASN A 34 0.19 -16.96 3.93
CA ASN A 34 -1.00 -16.31 3.41
C ASN A 34 -0.98 -14.79 3.57
N THR A 35 0.18 -14.22 3.68
CA THR A 35 0.33 -12.78 3.84
C THR A 35 0.47 -12.12 2.49
N GLY A 36 -0.36 -11.13 2.22
CA GLY A 36 -0.23 -10.35 0.99
C GLY A 36 0.77 -9.23 1.18
N ARG A 37 1.58 -9.00 0.17
CA ARG A 37 2.58 -7.96 0.20
C ARG A 37 2.15 -6.82 -0.67
N ILE A 38 2.38 -5.61 -0.18
CA ILE A 38 1.98 -4.38 -0.86
C ILE A 38 3.18 -3.46 -0.90
N GLY A 39 3.47 -2.92 -2.08
CA GLY A 39 4.49 -1.90 -2.22
C GLY A 39 3.83 -0.55 -2.43
N VAL A 40 4.39 0.48 -1.86
CA VAL A 40 3.84 1.81 -1.98
C VAL A 40 4.94 2.75 -2.45
N GLU A 41 4.63 3.50 -3.52
CA GLU A 41 5.50 4.57 -3.99
C GLU A 41 4.77 5.89 -3.82
N ALA A 42 5.37 6.81 -3.11
CA ALA A 42 4.75 8.09 -2.84
C ALA A 42 5.81 9.18 -2.78
N PRO A 43 5.42 10.43 -3.04
CA PRO A 43 6.34 11.53 -2.86
C PRO A 43 6.72 11.67 -1.39
N ARG A 44 7.85 12.32 -1.14
CA ARG A 44 8.33 12.50 0.22
C ARG A 44 7.39 13.27 1.10
N SER A 45 6.58 14.12 0.50
CA SER A 45 5.63 14.91 1.27
C SER A 45 4.54 14.06 1.89
N ILE A 46 4.38 12.84 1.42
CA ILE A 46 3.32 11.98 1.91
C ILE A 46 3.91 10.92 2.82
N LYS A 47 3.38 10.86 4.02
CA LYS A 47 3.83 9.91 4.99
C LYS A 47 3.02 8.63 4.84
N VAL A 48 3.73 7.51 4.78
CA VAL A 48 3.07 6.22 4.62
C VAL A 48 3.47 5.36 5.81
N ASP A 49 2.50 5.01 6.62
CA ASP A 49 2.74 4.25 7.84
C ASP A 49 1.78 3.08 7.89
N ARG A 50 2.22 2.04 8.57
CA ARG A 50 1.30 0.97 8.92
C ARG A 50 0.32 1.49 9.95
N SER A 51 -0.89 0.99 9.88
CA SER A 51 -1.88 1.40 10.87
C SER A 51 -1.46 1.03 12.27
N GLU A 52 -0.83 -0.11 12.44
CA GLU A 52 -0.41 -0.56 13.77
C GLU A 52 0.66 0.31 14.38
N LYS A 53 1.34 1.08 13.57
CA LYS A 53 2.37 1.93 14.11
C LYS A 53 1.83 2.88 15.15
N ASN A 54 0.60 3.30 14.96
CA ASN A 54 0.00 4.24 15.89
C ASN A 54 -0.34 3.61 17.23
N ASP A 55 -0.30 2.29 17.28
CA ASP A 55 -0.52 1.59 18.54
C ASP A 55 0.75 1.42 19.31
N SER A 56 1.82 1.98 18.82
CA SER A 56 3.15 1.91 19.42
C SER A 56 3.61 0.49 19.61
N LYS A 57 3.18 -0.38 18.78
CA LYS A 57 3.67 -1.72 18.84
C LYS A 57 5.01 -1.79 18.19
N LYS A 58 5.81 -2.65 18.68
CA LYS A 58 7.06 -2.84 18.06
C LYS A 58 6.94 -3.88 16.98
N TYR A 59 7.84 -3.88 16.12
CA TYR A 59 7.89 -4.84 15.03
C TYR A 59 9.21 -5.54 15.04
#